data_cdceb8aa951feac15780ad3d5b7538ce
#
_entry.id   cdceb8aa951feac15780ad3d5b7538ce
#
_cell.length_a   1.000
_cell.length_b   1.000
_cell.length_c   1.000
_cell.angle_alpha   90.00
_cell.angle_beta   90.00
_cell.angle_gamma   90.00
#
_symmetry.space_group_name_H-M   'P 1'
#
loop_
_entity.id
_entity.type
_entity.pdbx_description
1 polymer ?
#
loop_
_entity_poly.entity_id
_entity_poly.type
_entity_poly.pdbx_seq_one_letter_code
_entity_poly.pdbx_strand_id
1 'polypeptide(L)'
;MSSAASQPHFLKLVGADDPDAVESWKASRLARQHVIRENRLAASNPQLDPMDPRWVLAMRAYSQLQGSTLTPERRQRVLDNAKVIGLRPFDANLIIAVVQDHARRGESPAEAQSTLSMIAAPVRNAERLFWKRWLAAVISAIVANILLFWWLTA
;
A
#
# COMPACT_ATOMS: atom_id res chain seq x y z
N MET A 1 -11.50 5.01 -51.26
CA MET A 1 -11.22 3.72 -50.60
C MET A 1 -9.72 3.60 -50.42
N SER A 2 -9.20 4.05 -49.29
CA SER A 2 -7.76 4.07 -49.04
C SER A 2 -7.42 2.92 -48.08
N SER A 3 -6.74 1.91 -48.62
CA SER A 3 -6.30 0.71 -47.89
C SER A 3 -5.06 1.10 -47.07
N ALA A 4 -5.23 1.20 -45.75
CA ALA A 4 -4.12 1.34 -44.82
C ALA A 4 -3.37 0.00 -44.76
N ALA A 5 -2.25 -0.10 -45.43
CA ALA A 5 -1.35 -1.24 -45.34
C ALA A 5 -0.76 -1.30 -43.92
N SER A 6 -1.16 -2.32 -43.15
CA SER A 6 -0.53 -2.69 -41.90
C SER A 6 0.94 -3.01 -42.17
N GLN A 7 1.85 -2.18 -41.69
CA GLN A 7 3.28 -2.51 -41.72
C GLN A 7 3.54 -3.66 -40.74
N PRO A 8 4.21 -4.74 -41.18
CA PRO A 8 4.58 -5.80 -40.25
C PRO A 8 5.62 -5.24 -39.26
N HIS A 9 5.30 -5.31 -37.97
CA HIS A 9 6.27 -5.07 -36.89
C HIS A 9 7.31 -6.18 -36.92
N PHE A 10 8.43 -5.91 -37.57
CA PHE A 10 9.58 -6.77 -37.50
C PHE A 10 10.15 -6.69 -36.07
N LEU A 11 10.22 -7.83 -35.38
CA LEU A 11 10.99 -7.97 -34.15
C LEU A 11 12.45 -7.73 -34.51
N LYS A 12 12.95 -6.53 -34.20
CA LYS A 12 14.37 -6.21 -34.36
C LYS A 12 15.14 -6.96 -33.27
N LEU A 13 15.93 -7.95 -33.65
CA LEU A 13 16.91 -8.54 -32.76
C LEU A 13 17.89 -7.42 -32.36
N VAL A 14 17.83 -6.98 -31.11
CA VAL A 14 18.77 -6.01 -30.55
C VAL A 14 20.12 -6.70 -30.47
N GLY A 15 21.11 -6.20 -31.22
CA GLY A 15 22.47 -6.73 -31.20
C GLY A 15 23.08 -6.60 -29.80
N ALA A 16 23.96 -7.54 -29.46
CA ALA A 16 24.64 -7.55 -28.16
C ALA A 16 25.55 -6.32 -27.93
N ASP A 17 25.76 -5.53 -28.96
CA ASP A 17 26.68 -4.39 -28.99
C ASP A 17 25.97 -3.03 -28.86
N ASP A 18 24.63 -3.01 -28.61
CA ASP A 18 23.89 -1.78 -28.40
C ASP A 18 24.02 -1.37 -26.92
N PRO A 19 24.73 -0.27 -26.61
CA PRO A 19 24.96 0.17 -25.22
C PRO A 19 23.65 0.46 -24.47
N ASP A 20 22.64 1.01 -25.15
CA ASP A 20 21.34 1.30 -24.53
C ASP A 20 20.58 0.02 -24.18
N ALA A 21 20.72 -1.02 -25.00
CA ALA A 21 20.16 -2.33 -24.73
C ALA A 21 20.84 -3.00 -23.54
N VAL A 22 22.16 -2.89 -23.41
CA VAL A 22 22.93 -3.43 -22.29
C VAL A 22 22.54 -2.72 -20.97
N GLU A 23 22.36 -1.42 -20.99
CA GLU A 23 21.92 -0.67 -19.80
C GLU A 23 20.48 -1.02 -19.39
N SER A 24 19.56 -1.13 -20.34
CA SER A 24 18.19 -1.56 -20.09
C SER A 24 18.13 -2.99 -19.51
N TRP A 25 18.98 -3.89 -19.98
CA TRP A 25 19.13 -5.24 -19.46
C TRP A 25 19.66 -5.27 -18.02
N LYS A 26 20.67 -4.43 -17.71
CA LYS A 26 21.20 -4.27 -16.35
C LYS A 26 20.14 -3.73 -15.40
N ALA A 27 19.41 -2.68 -15.81
CA ALA A 27 18.33 -2.11 -15.03
C ALA A 27 17.21 -3.14 -14.76
N SER A 28 16.82 -3.92 -15.77
CA SER A 28 15.82 -4.97 -15.63
C SER A 28 16.29 -6.11 -14.71
N ARG A 29 17.57 -6.48 -14.76
CA ARG A 29 18.16 -7.47 -13.84
C ARG A 29 18.15 -6.97 -12.40
N LEU A 30 18.57 -5.73 -12.17
CA LEU A 30 18.56 -5.13 -10.83
C LEU A 30 17.15 -5.03 -10.26
N ALA A 31 16.19 -4.58 -11.07
CA ALA A 31 14.77 -4.53 -10.67
C ALA A 31 14.25 -5.94 -10.30
N ARG A 32 14.56 -6.94 -11.10
CA ARG A 32 14.17 -8.34 -10.82
C ARG A 32 14.83 -8.89 -9.55
N GLN A 33 16.11 -8.59 -9.33
CA GLN A 33 16.81 -8.98 -8.10
C GLN A 33 16.22 -8.30 -6.87
N HIS A 34 15.80 -7.04 -6.98
CA HIS A 34 15.14 -6.31 -5.91
C HIS A 34 13.81 -6.97 -5.53
N VAL A 35 12.97 -7.27 -6.51
CA VAL A 35 11.70 -7.98 -6.30
C VAL A 35 11.91 -9.36 -5.67
N ILE A 36 12.90 -10.13 -6.15
CA ILE A 36 13.23 -11.45 -5.57
C ILE A 36 13.68 -11.31 -4.11
N ARG A 37 14.49 -10.30 -3.81
CA ARG A 37 14.95 -10.04 -2.44
C ARG A 37 13.79 -9.65 -1.52
N GLU A 38 12.92 -8.75 -1.96
CA GLU A 38 11.73 -8.35 -1.21
C GLU A 38 10.79 -9.53 -0.96
N ASN A 39 10.54 -10.34 -1.98
CA ASN A 39 9.72 -11.54 -1.84
C ASN A 39 10.34 -12.57 -0.87
N ARG A 40 11.66 -12.70 -0.89
CA ARG A 40 12.36 -13.61 0.03
C ARG A 40 12.32 -13.08 1.47
N LEU A 41 12.46 -11.79 1.70
CA LEU A 41 12.30 -11.16 3.01
C LEU A 41 10.86 -11.28 3.51
N ALA A 42 9.87 -11.06 2.68
CA ALA A 42 8.46 -11.27 3.02
C ALA A 42 8.16 -12.73 3.39
N ALA A 43 8.74 -13.69 2.65
CA ALA A 43 8.57 -15.11 2.94
C ALA A 43 9.31 -15.59 4.21
N SER A 44 10.41 -14.93 4.59
CA SER A 44 11.20 -15.30 5.77
C SER A 44 10.62 -14.74 7.07
N ASN A 45 9.74 -13.75 7.01
CA ASN A 45 9.08 -13.18 8.19
C ASN A 45 7.55 -13.16 8.01
N PRO A 46 6.88 -14.32 8.09
CA PRO A 46 5.45 -14.45 7.86
C PRO A 46 4.58 -13.79 8.93
N GLN A 47 5.17 -13.43 10.08
CA GLN A 47 4.45 -12.76 11.14
C GLN A 47 4.41 -11.24 10.88
N LEU A 48 3.21 -10.74 10.59
CA LEU A 48 2.96 -9.31 10.53
C LEU A 48 3.04 -8.72 11.93
N ASP A 49 3.59 -7.51 12.02
CA ASP A 49 3.53 -6.72 13.25
C ASP A 49 2.04 -6.60 13.69
N PRO A 50 1.72 -6.81 14.98
CA PRO A 50 0.36 -6.60 15.49
C PRO A 50 -0.21 -5.20 15.19
N MET A 51 0.67 -4.20 14.97
CA MET A 51 0.30 -2.83 14.59
C MET A 51 0.33 -2.60 13.07
N ASP A 52 0.62 -3.63 12.27
CA ASP A 52 0.56 -3.49 10.82
C ASP A 52 -0.89 -3.22 10.38
N PRO A 53 -1.14 -2.16 9.60
CA PRO A 53 -2.48 -1.80 9.14
C PRO A 53 -3.22 -2.95 8.43
N ARG A 54 -2.50 -3.83 7.73
CA ARG A 54 -3.07 -5.01 7.06
C ARG A 54 -3.62 -5.99 8.08
N TRP A 55 -2.83 -6.27 9.14
CA TRP A 55 -3.23 -7.14 10.23
C TRP A 55 -4.40 -6.56 11.03
N VAL A 56 -4.31 -5.29 11.40
CA VAL A 56 -5.39 -4.58 12.12
C VAL A 56 -6.70 -4.63 11.33
N LEU A 57 -6.65 -4.40 10.01
CA LEU A 57 -7.85 -4.49 9.17
C LEU A 57 -8.38 -5.93 9.08
N ALA A 58 -7.50 -6.92 8.93
CA ALA A 58 -7.87 -8.33 8.88
C ALA A 58 -8.58 -8.78 10.15
N MET A 59 -8.04 -8.45 11.33
CA MET A 59 -8.64 -8.76 12.63
C MET A 59 -10.01 -8.08 12.79
N ARG A 60 -10.13 -6.84 12.33
CA ARG A 60 -11.41 -6.12 12.37
C ARG A 60 -12.43 -6.71 11.40
N ALA A 61 -12.01 -7.11 10.21
CA ALA A 61 -12.88 -7.82 9.27
C ALA A 61 -13.35 -9.16 9.86
N TYR A 62 -12.42 -9.93 10.42
CA TYR A 62 -12.72 -11.22 11.04
C TYR A 62 -13.75 -11.10 12.18
N SER A 63 -13.59 -10.11 13.08
CA SER A 63 -14.52 -9.88 14.19
C SER A 63 -15.93 -9.46 13.76
N GLN A 64 -16.09 -9.00 12.52
CA GLN A 64 -17.38 -8.57 11.96
C GLN A 64 -18.02 -9.63 11.04
N LEU A 65 -17.36 -10.77 10.83
CA LEU A 65 -17.92 -11.88 10.04
C LEU A 65 -19.20 -12.40 10.70
N GLN A 66 -20.15 -12.79 9.84
CA GLN A 66 -21.29 -13.61 10.20
C GLN A 66 -21.11 -14.96 9.48
N GLY A 67 -20.65 -15.96 10.23
CA GLY A 67 -20.11 -17.17 9.61
C GLY A 67 -18.84 -16.83 8.80
N SER A 68 -18.89 -17.02 7.49
CA SER A 68 -17.76 -16.73 6.59
C SER A 68 -17.95 -15.49 5.71
N THR A 69 -19.01 -14.70 5.95
CA THR A 69 -19.35 -13.56 5.09
C THR A 69 -19.52 -12.27 5.88
N LEU A 70 -19.32 -11.14 5.22
CA LEU A 70 -19.65 -9.81 5.72
C LEU A 70 -20.95 -9.32 5.09
N THR A 71 -21.86 -8.76 5.89
CA THR A 71 -23.00 -8.02 5.34
C THR A 71 -22.52 -6.76 4.62
N PRO A 72 -23.26 -6.21 3.66
CA PRO A 72 -22.88 -5.01 2.92
C PRO A 72 -22.53 -3.83 3.85
N GLU A 73 -23.31 -3.63 4.92
CA GLU A 73 -23.11 -2.52 5.87
C GLU A 73 -21.82 -2.72 6.69
N ARG A 74 -21.51 -3.95 7.11
CA ARG A 74 -20.29 -4.28 7.83
C ARG A 74 -19.07 -4.15 6.91
N ARG A 75 -19.20 -4.62 5.66
CA ARG A 75 -18.15 -4.47 4.65
C ARG A 75 -17.82 -2.99 4.43
N GLN A 76 -18.83 -2.14 4.29
CA GLN A 76 -18.63 -0.71 4.10
C GLN A 76 -17.89 -0.10 5.29
N ARG A 77 -18.28 -0.43 6.53
CA ARG A 77 -17.57 0.01 7.73
C ARG A 77 -16.11 -0.41 7.77
N VAL A 78 -15.80 -1.63 7.35
CA VAL A 78 -14.41 -2.12 7.27
C VAL A 78 -13.62 -1.33 6.23
N LEU A 79 -14.22 -1.03 5.07
CA LEU A 79 -13.59 -0.23 4.01
C LEU A 79 -13.34 1.23 4.45
N ASP A 80 -14.27 1.82 5.21
CA ASP A 80 -14.07 3.18 5.73
C ASP A 80 -12.96 3.22 6.79
N ASN A 81 -12.86 2.20 7.64
CA ASN A 81 -11.73 2.05 8.54
C ASN A 81 -10.40 1.87 7.78
N ALA A 82 -10.39 1.12 6.68
CA ALA A 82 -9.20 0.94 5.85
C ALA A 82 -8.66 2.28 5.33
N LYS A 83 -9.55 3.19 4.91
CA LYS A 83 -9.17 4.55 4.49
C LYS A 83 -8.50 5.34 5.63
N VAL A 84 -9.05 5.23 6.84
CA VAL A 84 -8.51 5.93 8.02
C VAL A 84 -7.10 5.47 8.37
N ILE A 85 -6.81 4.16 8.25
CA ILE A 85 -5.48 3.59 8.51
C ILE A 85 -4.53 3.66 7.31
N GLY A 86 -4.96 4.30 6.21
CA GLY A 86 -4.11 4.60 5.05
C GLY A 86 -3.96 3.45 4.05
N LEU A 87 -4.85 2.46 4.09
CA LEU A 87 -4.90 1.39 3.08
C LEU A 87 -5.65 1.84 1.83
N ARG A 88 -5.15 1.41 0.67
CA ARG A 88 -5.85 1.66 -0.59
C ARG A 88 -7.11 0.80 -0.68
N PRO A 89 -8.17 1.27 -1.36
CA PRO A 89 -9.41 0.50 -1.49
C PRO A 89 -9.22 -0.90 -2.08
N PHE A 90 -8.29 -1.05 -3.02
CA PHE A 90 -7.95 -2.34 -3.62
C PHE A 90 -7.37 -3.30 -2.57
N ASP A 91 -6.36 -2.85 -1.83
CA ASP A 91 -5.69 -3.67 -0.81
C ASP A 91 -6.66 -4.05 0.31
N ALA A 92 -7.54 -3.14 0.72
CA ALA A 92 -8.58 -3.41 1.71
C ALA A 92 -9.57 -4.49 1.24
N ASN A 93 -10.01 -4.44 -0.02
CA ASN A 93 -10.89 -5.46 -0.58
C ASN A 93 -10.18 -6.82 -0.67
N LEU A 94 -8.89 -6.84 -1.00
CA LEU A 94 -8.09 -8.06 -1.05
C LEU A 94 -7.94 -8.67 0.35
N ILE A 95 -7.67 -7.88 1.37
CA ILE A 95 -7.62 -8.32 2.77
C ILE A 95 -8.96 -8.94 3.20
N ILE A 96 -10.08 -8.28 2.89
CA ILE A 96 -11.41 -8.81 3.20
C ILE A 96 -11.62 -10.15 2.51
N ALA A 97 -11.23 -10.28 1.23
CA ALA A 97 -11.38 -11.53 0.49
C ALA A 97 -10.55 -12.67 1.10
N VAL A 98 -9.30 -12.40 1.48
CA VAL A 98 -8.43 -13.36 2.17
C VAL A 98 -9.04 -13.81 3.48
N VAL A 99 -9.52 -12.88 4.31
CA VAL A 99 -10.15 -13.19 5.60
C VAL A 99 -11.39 -14.05 5.43
N GLN A 100 -12.24 -13.74 4.46
CA GLN A 100 -13.45 -14.54 4.17
C GLN A 100 -13.11 -15.94 3.66
N ASP A 101 -12.05 -16.06 2.87
CA ASP A 101 -11.61 -17.36 2.34
C ASP A 101 -11.06 -18.26 3.46
N HIS A 102 -10.21 -17.72 4.35
CA HIS A 102 -9.73 -18.45 5.53
C HIS A 102 -10.89 -18.84 6.47
N ALA A 103 -11.85 -17.94 6.69
CA ALA A 103 -13.02 -18.24 7.50
C ALA A 103 -13.91 -19.35 6.89
N ARG A 104 -14.02 -19.44 5.55
CA ARG A 104 -14.74 -20.53 4.87
C ARG A 104 -14.06 -21.88 5.07
N ARG A 105 -12.73 -21.89 5.20
CA ARG A 105 -11.96 -23.10 5.46
C ARG A 105 -11.94 -23.47 6.95
N GLY A 106 -12.50 -22.63 7.83
CA GLY A 106 -12.46 -22.83 9.27
C GLY A 106 -11.08 -22.55 9.88
N GLU A 107 -10.22 -21.86 9.14
CA GLU A 107 -8.87 -21.53 9.55
C GLU A 107 -8.87 -20.29 10.48
N SER A 108 -7.87 -20.24 11.36
CA SER A 108 -7.71 -19.11 12.28
C SER A 108 -7.16 -17.86 11.56
N PRO A 109 -7.42 -16.65 12.08
CA PRO A 109 -6.83 -15.43 11.51
C PRO A 109 -5.31 -15.46 11.46
N ALA A 110 -4.65 -16.19 12.37
CA ALA A 110 -3.21 -16.32 12.42
C ALA A 110 -2.64 -16.98 11.16
N GLU A 111 -3.36 -17.92 10.58
CA GLU A 111 -2.96 -18.61 9.34
C GLU A 111 -3.02 -17.70 8.11
N ALA A 112 -3.87 -16.68 8.16
CA ALA A 112 -3.96 -15.68 7.11
C ALA A 112 -2.74 -14.74 7.05
N GLN A 113 -1.89 -14.71 8.08
CA GLN A 113 -0.75 -13.77 8.15
C GLN A 113 0.22 -13.93 6.98
N SER A 114 0.51 -15.16 6.59
CA SER A 114 1.41 -15.44 5.46
C SER A 114 0.87 -14.87 4.15
N THR A 115 -0.42 -15.02 3.89
CA THR A 115 -1.09 -14.48 2.71
C THR A 115 -1.18 -12.95 2.77
N LEU A 116 -1.47 -12.38 3.94
CA LEU A 116 -1.54 -10.93 4.15
C LEU A 116 -0.18 -10.25 3.99
N SER A 117 0.92 -10.93 4.32
CA SER A 117 2.28 -10.40 4.13
C SER A 117 2.63 -10.16 2.66
N MET A 118 1.99 -10.87 1.73
CA MET A 118 2.17 -10.69 0.29
C MET A 118 1.46 -9.45 -0.27
N ILE A 119 0.51 -8.88 0.49
CA ILE A 119 -0.18 -7.64 0.09
C ILE A 119 0.78 -6.47 0.34
N ALA A 120 0.85 -5.53 -0.60
CA ALA A 120 1.72 -4.37 -0.49
C ALA A 120 1.47 -3.61 0.83
N ALA A 121 2.56 -3.31 1.55
CA ALA A 121 2.45 -2.50 2.75
C ALA A 121 1.92 -1.09 2.40
N PRO A 122 1.04 -0.50 3.22
CA PRO A 122 0.57 0.85 2.97
C PRO A 122 1.75 1.81 3.02
N VAL A 123 1.82 2.69 2.03
CA VAL A 123 2.78 3.79 2.06
C VAL A 123 2.43 4.67 3.27
N ARG A 124 3.20 4.59 4.33
CA ARG A 124 3.02 5.42 5.52
C ARG A 124 3.17 6.88 5.12
N ASN A 125 2.07 7.58 4.91
CA ASN A 125 2.03 9.04 4.77
C ASN A 125 2.32 9.74 6.12
N ALA A 126 3.10 9.13 6.98
CA ALA A 126 3.51 9.69 8.27
C ALA A 126 4.20 11.05 8.08
N GLU A 127 4.97 11.20 7.00
CA GLU A 127 5.64 12.47 6.67
C GLU A 127 4.65 13.60 6.38
N ARG A 128 3.53 13.33 5.70
CA ARG A 128 2.53 14.36 5.41
C ARG A 128 1.80 14.85 6.65
N LEU A 129 1.57 13.96 7.63
CA LEU A 129 0.91 14.32 8.87
C LEU A 129 1.86 15.09 9.79
N PHE A 130 3.14 14.69 9.81
CA PHE A 130 4.20 15.38 10.55
C PHE A 130 4.41 16.80 10.03
N TRP A 131 4.49 16.97 8.71
CA TRP A 131 4.62 18.28 8.06
C TRP A 131 3.44 19.20 8.38
N LYS A 132 2.19 18.71 8.34
CA LYS A 132 1.01 19.51 8.68
C LYS A 132 1.01 19.97 10.15
N ARG A 133 1.41 19.09 11.06
CA ARG A 133 1.52 19.43 12.50
C ARG A 133 2.63 20.45 12.74
N TRP A 134 3.75 20.30 12.06
CA TRP A 134 4.87 21.25 12.14
C TRP A 134 4.48 22.63 11.60
N LEU A 135 3.79 22.68 10.48
CA LEU A 135 3.30 23.91 9.85
C LEU A 135 2.28 24.63 10.74
N ALA A 136 1.38 23.90 11.39
CA ALA A 136 0.46 24.46 12.38
C ALA A 136 1.18 25.05 13.60
N ALA A 137 2.22 24.40 14.12
CA ALA A 137 3.03 24.89 15.22
C ALA A 137 3.77 26.18 14.85
N VAL A 138 4.36 26.26 13.65
CA VAL A 138 5.04 27.45 13.15
C VAL A 138 4.09 28.63 12.99
N ILE A 139 2.91 28.41 12.41
CA ILE A 139 1.89 29.46 12.27
C ILE A 139 1.45 29.97 13.64
N SER A 140 1.19 29.07 14.59
CA SER A 140 0.81 29.42 15.96
C SER A 140 1.88 30.29 16.65
N ALA A 141 3.16 29.94 16.48
CA ALA A 141 4.28 30.72 17.04
C ALA A 141 4.38 32.12 16.42
N ILE A 142 4.16 32.24 15.10
CA ILE A 142 4.16 33.55 14.43
C ILE A 142 3.01 34.43 14.94
N VAL A 143 1.80 33.88 15.05
CA VAL A 143 0.63 34.64 15.55
C VAL A 143 0.86 35.08 17.00
N ALA A 144 1.40 34.22 17.86
CA ALA A 144 1.71 34.57 19.23
C ALA A 144 2.74 35.72 19.31
N ASN A 145 3.76 35.68 18.45
CA ASN A 145 4.79 36.70 18.39
C ASN A 145 4.23 38.08 17.93
N ILE A 146 3.35 38.07 16.93
CA ILE A 146 2.67 39.29 16.45
C ILE A 146 1.77 39.91 17.56
N LEU A 147 1.04 39.06 18.28
CA LEU A 147 0.18 39.53 19.37
C LEU A 147 1.01 40.11 20.53
N LEU A 148 2.14 39.48 20.86
CA LEU A 148 3.06 39.97 21.89
C LEU A 148 3.67 41.32 21.49
N PHE A 149 4.09 41.44 20.23
CA PHE A 149 4.62 42.71 19.70
C PHE A 149 3.58 43.83 19.76
N TRP A 150 2.35 43.55 19.37
CA TRP A 150 1.25 44.51 19.43
C TRP A 150 0.94 44.94 20.86
N TRP A 151 0.95 44.01 21.80
CA TRP A 151 0.73 44.31 23.24
C TRP A 151 1.87 45.14 23.83
N LEU A 152 3.09 44.97 23.37
CA LEU A 152 4.25 45.71 23.89
C LEU A 152 4.36 47.12 23.31
N THR A 153 3.77 47.38 22.15
CA THR A 153 3.82 48.67 21.42
C THR A 153 2.53 49.52 21.57
N ALA A 154 1.48 48.98 22.14
CA ALA A 154 0.24 49.69 22.47
C ALA A 154 0.29 50.21 23.90
#